data_dc29d6d50080ba01153c700605e5cff8
#
_entry.id   dc29d6d50080ba01153c700605e5cff8
#
_cell.length_a   1.000
_cell.length_b   1.000
_cell.length_c   1.000
_cell.angle_alpha   90.00
_cell.angle_beta   90.00
_cell.angle_gamma   90.00
#
_symmetry.space_group_name_H-M   'P 1'
#
loop_
_entity.id
_entity.type
_entity.pdbx_description
1 polymer ?
#
loop_
_entity_poly.entity_id
_entity_poly.type
_entity_poly.pdbx_seq_one_letter_code
_entity_poly.pdbx_strand_id
1 'polypeptide(L)'
;SDPDAIAVLGQPSYESTDPAVTQTRLTMTRVTVDSERQIAYVPDGYPAGNHINIFDIHPDRMQEFLTPQIDQIGHINPEGDPDFLARAAHDRADGKYWTQGRDVTVDTEDHRLFLNDFYGHRVLVFQLDRMNRLLDREASWAIGQEDTNTEVLLPGRNASALKLPMAVEYDSSYKRLFVADTWNNRVLAFDMTPGQVESGMAATHVLGQENFASYEVATAADRISFGTRNARGIGPAGGRPAAMALDKVNQRLFVADGENNRVLIFDMHPDRIESGADAIGVIGQNDFVSNDPGLSASKFTLPGDMVMDDENQRLFVELPFQDR
;
A
#
# COMPACT_ATOMS: atom_id res chain seq x y z
N SER A 1 -15.42 27.07 10.45
CA SER A 1 -15.55 26.08 11.53
C SER A 1 -15.03 24.76 10.98
N ASP A 2 -14.15 24.11 11.73
CA ASP A 2 -13.74 22.76 11.38
C ASP A 2 -14.99 21.87 11.39
N PRO A 3 -15.21 21.05 10.36
CA PRO A 3 -16.32 20.11 10.35
C PRO A 3 -16.08 19.03 11.41
N ASP A 4 -17.12 18.77 12.21
CA ASP A 4 -17.08 17.63 13.14
C ASP A 4 -17.12 16.32 12.35
N ALA A 5 -16.42 15.29 12.83
CA ALA A 5 -16.54 13.95 12.30
C ALA A 5 -17.97 13.43 12.49
N ILE A 6 -18.55 12.84 11.45
CA ILE A 6 -19.93 12.32 11.48
C ILE A 6 -20.01 10.88 11.97
N ALA A 7 -18.90 10.13 11.91
CA ALA A 7 -18.78 8.76 12.39
C ALA A 7 -17.33 8.40 12.67
N VAL A 8 -17.12 7.35 13.43
CA VAL A 8 -15.80 6.75 13.67
C VAL A 8 -15.83 5.25 13.38
N LEU A 9 -14.84 4.76 12.66
CA LEU A 9 -14.65 3.34 12.42
C LEU A 9 -13.60 2.77 13.39
N GLY A 10 -13.87 1.61 13.94
CA GLY A 10 -12.90 0.89 14.75
C GLY A 10 -12.76 1.35 16.21
N GLN A 11 -13.58 2.28 16.67
CA GLN A 11 -13.58 2.70 18.07
C GLN A 11 -15.00 2.94 18.58
N PRO A 12 -15.26 2.73 19.90
CA PRO A 12 -16.60 2.93 20.46
C PRO A 12 -16.99 4.40 20.68
N SER A 13 -16.07 5.35 20.50
CA SER A 13 -16.32 6.78 20.62
C SER A 13 -15.21 7.57 19.93
N TYR A 14 -15.43 8.87 19.70
CA TYR A 14 -14.41 9.78 19.16
C TYR A 14 -13.18 9.92 20.08
N GLU A 15 -13.34 9.72 21.37
CA GLU A 15 -12.28 9.86 22.38
C GLU A 15 -11.57 8.54 22.71
N SER A 16 -12.08 7.42 22.18
CA SER A 16 -11.50 6.11 22.49
C SER A 16 -10.24 5.87 21.67
N THR A 17 -9.18 5.44 22.34
CA THR A 17 -7.91 5.05 21.73
C THR A 17 -7.50 3.62 22.09
N ASP A 18 -8.44 2.82 22.61
CA ASP A 18 -8.17 1.47 23.09
C ASP A 18 -7.85 0.52 21.91
N PRO A 19 -6.63 0.02 21.79
CA PRO A 19 -6.24 -0.90 20.72
C PRO A 19 -6.79 -2.31 21.01
N ALA A 20 -7.96 -2.60 20.55
CA ALA A 20 -8.54 -3.95 20.62
C ALA A 20 -9.03 -4.38 19.27
N VAL A 21 -8.80 -5.64 18.92
CA VAL A 21 -9.35 -6.23 17.68
C VAL A 21 -10.74 -6.77 17.99
N THR A 22 -11.75 -6.19 17.37
CA THR A 22 -13.14 -6.66 17.40
C THR A 22 -13.77 -6.29 16.06
N GLN A 23 -15.01 -6.70 15.79
CA GLN A 23 -15.75 -6.26 14.60
C GLN A 23 -15.84 -4.73 14.41
N THR A 24 -15.55 -3.96 15.45
CA THR A 24 -15.76 -2.52 15.47
C THR A 24 -14.54 -1.75 15.99
N ARG A 25 -13.42 -2.41 16.25
CA ARG A 25 -12.18 -1.78 16.76
C ARG A 25 -11.00 -2.19 15.89
N LEU A 26 -10.25 -1.22 15.43
CA LEU A 26 -9.16 -1.35 14.47
C LEU A 26 -7.88 -0.68 14.95
N THR A 27 -6.75 -1.20 14.46
CA THR A 27 -5.45 -0.52 14.51
C THR A 27 -5.06 -0.23 13.07
N MET A 28 -5.52 0.89 12.53
CA MET A 28 -5.45 1.21 11.11
C MET A 28 -4.05 1.54 10.63
N THR A 29 -3.81 1.26 9.35
CA THR A 29 -2.67 1.74 8.59
C THR A 29 -3.15 2.69 7.50
N ARG A 30 -3.55 2.20 6.35
CA ARG A 30 -4.06 3.00 5.23
C ARG A 30 -5.46 2.52 4.85
N VAL A 31 -6.31 3.42 4.39
CA VAL A 31 -7.69 3.09 3.99
C VAL A 31 -7.83 3.31 2.49
N THR A 32 -8.40 2.34 1.80
CA THR A 32 -8.82 2.47 0.40
C THR A 32 -10.33 2.46 0.30
N VAL A 33 -10.87 3.37 -0.49
CA VAL A 33 -12.31 3.56 -0.62
C VAL A 33 -12.75 3.39 -2.07
N ASP A 34 -13.73 2.50 -2.30
CA ASP A 34 -14.57 2.54 -3.48
C ASP A 34 -15.73 3.53 -3.22
N SER A 35 -15.56 4.74 -3.70
CA SER A 35 -16.54 5.82 -3.47
C SER A 35 -17.83 5.62 -4.26
N GLU A 36 -17.80 4.89 -5.37
CA GLU A 36 -18.99 4.59 -6.18
C GLU A 36 -19.91 3.59 -5.47
N ARG A 37 -19.32 2.55 -4.88
CA ARG A 37 -20.06 1.48 -4.17
C ARG A 37 -20.13 1.68 -2.68
N GLN A 38 -19.47 2.73 -2.18
CA GLN A 38 -19.44 3.08 -0.76
C GLN A 38 -18.87 1.95 0.12
N ILE A 39 -17.73 1.41 -0.28
CA ILE A 39 -17.01 0.35 0.44
C ILE A 39 -15.65 0.88 0.88
N ALA A 40 -15.29 0.66 2.14
CA ALA A 40 -13.96 0.91 2.67
C ALA A 40 -13.23 -0.41 2.94
N TYR A 41 -12.00 -0.51 2.46
CA TYR A 41 -11.05 -1.60 2.73
C TYR A 41 -10.00 -1.06 3.70
N VAL A 42 -9.95 -1.64 4.88
CA VAL A 42 -9.17 -1.12 6.00
C VAL A 42 -8.21 -2.18 6.51
N PRO A 43 -6.93 -2.10 6.17
CA PRO A 43 -5.91 -2.96 6.77
C PRO A 43 -5.85 -2.75 8.28
N ASP A 44 -5.84 -3.83 9.04
CA ASP A 44 -5.59 -3.83 10.45
C ASP A 44 -4.18 -4.38 10.71
N GLY A 45 -3.26 -3.46 10.98
CA GLY A 45 -1.84 -3.75 11.04
C GLY A 45 -1.35 -4.34 12.36
N TYR A 46 -0.07 -4.63 12.40
CA TYR A 46 0.64 -5.11 13.59
C TYR A 46 0.56 -4.13 14.77
N PRO A 47 0.40 -4.58 16.02
CA PRO A 47 0.48 -5.99 16.46
C PRO A 47 -0.85 -6.71 16.59
N ALA A 48 -1.97 -6.08 16.26
CA ALA A 48 -3.26 -6.55 16.71
C ALA A 48 -4.07 -7.33 15.68
N GLY A 49 -3.90 -7.05 14.38
CA GLY A 49 -4.79 -7.53 13.33
C GLY A 49 -4.19 -8.61 12.43
N ASN A 50 -3.55 -8.22 11.37
CA ASN A 50 -3.14 -9.05 10.22
C ASN A 50 -4.32 -9.48 9.34
N HIS A 51 -5.26 -8.57 9.11
CA HIS A 51 -6.40 -8.80 8.23
C HIS A 51 -6.86 -7.49 7.57
N ILE A 52 -7.64 -7.60 6.51
CA ILE A 52 -8.36 -6.48 5.92
C ILE A 52 -9.80 -6.53 6.38
N ASN A 53 -10.27 -5.47 6.99
CA ASN A 53 -11.66 -5.29 7.33
C ASN A 53 -12.39 -4.56 6.20
N ILE A 54 -13.58 -5.00 5.87
CA ILE A 54 -14.40 -4.44 4.81
C ILE A 54 -15.65 -3.85 5.42
N PHE A 55 -15.88 -2.56 5.18
CA PHE A 55 -17.01 -1.81 5.72
C PHE A 55 -17.91 -1.29 4.61
N ASP A 56 -19.22 -1.33 4.85
CA ASP A 56 -20.18 -0.56 4.11
C ASP A 56 -20.23 0.85 4.71
N ILE A 57 -19.81 1.84 3.94
CA ILE A 57 -19.75 3.24 4.38
C ILE A 57 -20.83 4.11 3.73
N HIS A 58 -21.93 3.49 3.25
CA HIS A 58 -23.06 4.24 2.73
C HIS A 58 -23.67 5.11 3.84
N PRO A 59 -23.88 6.43 3.63
CA PRO A 59 -24.33 7.33 4.68
C PRO A 59 -25.57 6.88 5.44
N ASP A 60 -26.54 6.27 4.73
CA ASP A 60 -27.78 5.80 5.33
C ASP A 60 -27.63 4.52 6.16
N ARG A 61 -26.50 3.82 6.04
CA ARG A 61 -26.21 2.57 6.74
C ARG A 61 -25.07 2.68 7.75
N MET A 62 -24.28 3.73 7.63
CA MET A 62 -23.19 3.99 8.56
C MET A 62 -23.74 4.45 9.90
N GLN A 63 -23.27 3.84 10.97
CA GLN A 63 -23.62 4.24 12.34
C GLN A 63 -22.61 5.28 12.83
N GLU A 64 -23.06 6.19 13.70
CA GLU A 64 -22.16 7.19 14.30
C GLU A 64 -20.96 6.55 14.98
N PHE A 65 -21.21 5.44 15.70
CA PHE A 65 -20.18 4.63 16.34
C PHE A 65 -20.41 3.15 16.00
N LEU A 66 -19.30 2.39 16.00
CA LEU A 66 -19.35 0.95 15.89
C LEU A 66 -20.03 0.43 14.61
N THR A 67 -19.85 1.14 13.48
CA THR A 67 -20.26 0.60 12.18
C THR A 67 -19.62 -0.79 11.99
N PRO A 68 -20.43 -1.86 11.92
CA PRO A 68 -19.87 -3.21 11.81
C PRO A 68 -19.25 -3.42 10.44
N GLN A 69 -18.18 -4.19 10.42
CA GLN A 69 -17.62 -4.66 9.15
C GLN A 69 -18.54 -5.69 8.51
N ILE A 70 -18.57 -5.69 7.19
CA ILE A 70 -19.44 -6.59 6.39
C ILE A 70 -18.71 -7.83 5.92
N ASP A 71 -17.37 -7.79 5.84
CA ASP A 71 -16.53 -8.91 5.45
C ASP A 71 -15.08 -8.72 5.92
N GLN A 72 -14.24 -9.75 5.73
CA GLN A 72 -12.84 -9.77 6.14
C GLN A 72 -12.00 -10.69 5.26
N ILE A 73 -10.75 -10.30 5.00
CA ILE A 73 -9.70 -11.16 4.45
C ILE A 73 -8.69 -11.44 5.55
N GLY A 74 -8.18 -12.67 5.64
CA GLY A 74 -7.08 -13.07 6.50
C GLY A 74 -7.45 -14.12 7.51
N HIS A 75 -8.34 -13.84 8.43
CA HIS A 75 -8.74 -14.80 9.45
C HIS A 75 -10.11 -15.40 9.15
N ILE A 76 -10.16 -16.72 9.05
CA ILE A 76 -11.41 -17.47 8.89
C ILE A 76 -11.51 -18.54 9.98
N ASN A 77 -12.74 -18.84 10.39
CA ASN A 77 -13.04 -19.94 11.29
C ASN A 77 -12.97 -21.30 10.56
N PRO A 78 -13.08 -22.45 11.26
CA PRO A 78 -13.07 -23.76 10.62
C PRO A 78 -14.20 -23.97 9.59
N GLU A 79 -15.28 -23.23 9.69
CA GLU A 79 -16.43 -23.27 8.78
C GLU A 79 -16.22 -22.44 7.51
N GLY A 80 -15.15 -21.62 7.48
CA GLY A 80 -14.80 -20.75 6.35
C GLY A 80 -15.36 -19.32 6.43
N ASP A 81 -16.04 -18.98 7.54
CA ASP A 81 -16.55 -17.63 7.76
C ASP A 81 -15.48 -16.71 8.37
N PRO A 82 -15.63 -15.37 8.24
CA PRO A 82 -14.73 -14.42 8.87
C PRO A 82 -14.60 -14.59 10.38
N ASP A 83 -13.39 -14.75 10.89
CA ASP A 83 -13.13 -14.74 12.33
C ASP A 83 -12.67 -13.34 12.78
N PHE A 84 -13.60 -12.47 13.03
CA PHE A 84 -13.38 -11.10 13.41
C PHE A 84 -12.64 -10.92 14.76
N LEU A 85 -12.45 -11.99 15.50
CA LEU A 85 -11.80 -11.95 16.82
C LEU A 85 -10.41 -12.57 16.82
N ALA A 86 -10.00 -13.22 15.74
CA ALA A 86 -8.67 -13.80 15.63
C ALA A 86 -7.59 -12.70 15.62
N ARG A 87 -6.50 -12.94 16.35
CA ARG A 87 -5.40 -11.97 16.53
C ARG A 87 -4.03 -12.52 16.17
N ALA A 88 -3.92 -13.80 15.91
CA ALA A 88 -2.64 -14.41 15.61
C ALA A 88 -2.29 -14.25 14.15
N ALA A 89 -1.04 -13.90 13.86
CA ALA A 89 -0.50 -14.09 12.52
C ALA A 89 -0.54 -15.59 12.20
N HIS A 90 -1.04 -15.95 11.03
CA HIS A 90 -1.00 -17.33 10.58
C HIS A 90 0.30 -17.62 9.85
N ASP A 91 0.93 -18.74 10.19
CA ASP A 91 2.15 -19.22 9.55
C ASP A 91 1.87 -19.94 8.21
N ARG A 92 0.73 -19.65 7.57
CA ARG A 92 0.33 -20.34 6.35
C ARG A 92 0.37 -19.43 5.13
N ALA A 93 1.11 -19.89 4.15
CA ALA A 93 1.23 -19.27 2.83
C ALA A 93 0.15 -19.75 1.85
N ASP A 94 -1.09 -19.88 2.27
CA ASP A 94 -2.16 -20.48 1.46
C ASP A 94 -3.08 -19.47 0.75
N GLY A 95 -2.64 -18.22 0.65
CA GLY A 95 -3.43 -17.16 0.01
C GLY A 95 -4.66 -16.69 0.78
N LYS A 96 -5.04 -17.40 1.84
CA LYS A 96 -6.15 -17.06 2.76
C LYS A 96 -5.66 -16.30 3.98
N TYR A 97 -4.46 -16.66 4.43
CA TYR A 97 -3.81 -16.13 5.61
C TYR A 97 -2.57 -15.38 5.19
N TRP A 98 -2.47 -14.14 5.57
CA TRP A 98 -1.34 -13.30 5.24
C TRP A 98 -0.73 -12.69 6.50
N THR A 99 0.54 -12.41 6.47
CA THR A 99 1.33 -12.20 7.67
C THR A 99 1.47 -10.74 8.09
N GLN A 100 1.34 -9.77 7.21
CA GLN A 100 1.22 -8.34 7.53
C GLN A 100 0.89 -7.51 6.29
N GLY A 101 -0.37 -7.29 6.00
CA GLY A 101 -0.75 -6.29 5.01
C GLY A 101 -0.69 -4.88 5.61
N ARG A 102 -0.09 -3.99 4.87
CA ARG A 102 0.03 -2.59 5.27
C ARG A 102 -0.70 -1.66 4.34
N ASP A 103 -0.98 -2.13 3.15
CA ASP A 103 -1.61 -1.33 2.13
C ASP A 103 -2.48 -2.18 1.21
N VAL A 104 -3.52 -1.57 0.69
CA VAL A 104 -4.49 -2.19 -0.20
C VAL A 104 -4.94 -1.17 -1.23
N THR A 105 -5.13 -1.61 -2.46
CA THR A 105 -5.76 -0.79 -3.51
C THR A 105 -6.76 -1.60 -4.30
N VAL A 106 -7.73 -0.94 -4.94
CA VAL A 106 -8.85 -1.59 -5.62
C VAL A 106 -8.94 -1.15 -7.08
N ASP A 107 -9.15 -2.14 -7.94
CA ASP A 107 -9.57 -1.98 -9.33
C ASP A 107 -11.09 -2.13 -9.38
N THR A 108 -11.78 -1.01 -9.43
CA THR A 108 -13.24 -0.97 -9.39
C THR A 108 -13.90 -1.33 -10.73
N GLU A 109 -13.14 -1.34 -11.82
CA GLU A 109 -13.62 -1.66 -13.17
C GLU A 109 -13.54 -3.16 -13.48
N ASP A 110 -12.37 -3.77 -13.23
CA ASP A 110 -12.13 -5.19 -13.47
C ASP A 110 -12.31 -6.04 -12.19
N HIS A 111 -12.84 -5.40 -11.12
CA HIS A 111 -13.26 -6.04 -9.87
C HIS A 111 -12.15 -6.86 -9.21
N ARG A 112 -11.03 -6.21 -8.86
CA ARG A 112 -9.89 -6.84 -8.21
C ARG A 112 -9.41 -6.02 -7.01
N LEU A 113 -8.99 -6.72 -5.97
CA LEU A 113 -8.34 -6.13 -4.81
C LEU A 113 -6.88 -6.57 -4.79
N PHE A 114 -5.98 -5.62 -4.63
CA PHE A 114 -4.54 -5.85 -4.51
C PHE A 114 -4.12 -5.58 -3.08
N LEU A 115 -3.58 -6.59 -2.43
CA LEU A 115 -3.17 -6.56 -1.04
C LEU A 115 -1.68 -6.86 -0.93
N ASN A 116 -0.90 -5.94 -0.38
CA ASN A 116 0.50 -6.24 -0.11
C ASN A 116 0.63 -7.18 1.09
N ASP A 117 1.33 -8.27 0.91
CA ASP A 117 1.71 -9.22 1.95
C ASP A 117 3.21 -9.08 2.23
N PHE A 118 3.52 -8.28 3.25
CA PHE A 118 4.89 -7.83 3.54
C PHE A 118 5.85 -8.99 3.79
N TYR A 119 5.53 -9.90 4.71
CA TYR A 119 6.40 -11.03 5.00
C TYR A 119 6.29 -12.18 4.00
N GLY A 120 5.20 -12.25 3.27
CA GLY A 120 5.04 -13.18 2.15
C GLY A 120 5.83 -12.76 0.90
N HIS A 121 6.49 -11.59 0.93
CA HIS A 121 7.25 -11.08 -0.22
C HIS A 121 6.43 -11.02 -1.52
N ARG A 122 5.14 -10.65 -1.42
CA ARG A 122 4.20 -10.71 -2.54
C ARG A 122 3.11 -9.64 -2.44
N VAL A 123 2.38 -9.50 -3.52
CA VAL A 123 1.07 -8.86 -3.53
C VAL A 123 0.04 -9.92 -3.88
N LEU A 124 -0.95 -10.12 -3.03
CA LEU A 124 -2.07 -11.01 -3.28
C LEU A 124 -3.16 -10.28 -4.07
N VAL A 125 -3.71 -10.96 -5.06
CA VAL A 125 -4.77 -10.43 -5.93
C VAL A 125 -6.03 -11.24 -5.72
N PHE A 126 -7.07 -10.57 -5.21
CA PHE A 126 -8.39 -11.17 -4.99
C PHE A 126 -9.37 -10.72 -6.05
N GLN A 127 -10.26 -11.61 -6.46
CA GLN A 127 -11.38 -11.26 -7.31
C GLN A 127 -12.56 -10.76 -6.49
N LEU A 128 -13.23 -9.76 -7.02
CA LEU A 128 -14.43 -9.17 -6.44
C LEU A 128 -15.64 -9.43 -7.35
N ASP A 129 -16.82 -9.36 -6.79
CA ASP A 129 -18.06 -9.34 -7.56
C ASP A 129 -18.30 -7.94 -8.18
N ARG A 130 -19.39 -7.80 -8.94
CA ARG A 130 -19.75 -6.53 -9.58
C ARG A 130 -20.06 -5.38 -8.60
N MET A 131 -20.24 -5.71 -7.33
CA MET A 131 -20.43 -4.76 -6.24
C MET A 131 -19.14 -4.52 -5.46
N ASN A 132 -18.01 -5.00 -5.97
CA ASN A 132 -16.70 -4.96 -5.35
C ASN A 132 -16.65 -5.60 -3.95
N ARG A 133 -17.44 -6.65 -3.74
CA ARG A 133 -17.37 -7.52 -2.57
C ARG A 133 -16.54 -8.74 -2.91
N LEU A 134 -15.94 -9.37 -1.91
CA LEU A 134 -15.17 -10.59 -2.12
C LEU A 134 -16.01 -11.69 -2.77
N LEU A 135 -15.52 -12.26 -3.87
CA LEU A 135 -16.06 -13.49 -4.43
C LEU A 135 -15.60 -14.70 -3.64
N ASP A 136 -14.32 -14.69 -3.24
CA ASP A 136 -13.70 -15.72 -2.43
C ASP A 136 -12.69 -15.07 -1.50
N ARG A 137 -12.37 -15.72 -0.38
CA ARG A 137 -11.33 -15.30 0.57
C ARG A 137 -9.96 -15.89 0.25
N GLU A 138 -9.86 -16.66 -0.83
CA GLU A 138 -8.59 -17.08 -1.40
C GLU A 138 -8.13 -16.10 -2.48
N ALA A 139 -6.85 -15.73 -2.45
CA ALA A 139 -6.27 -14.96 -3.53
C ALA A 139 -6.23 -15.78 -4.82
N SER A 140 -6.56 -15.15 -5.93
CA SER A 140 -6.51 -15.78 -7.25
C SER A 140 -5.10 -15.83 -7.81
N TRP A 141 -4.28 -14.82 -7.50
CA TRP A 141 -2.89 -14.70 -7.98
C TRP A 141 -1.99 -14.08 -6.93
N ALA A 142 -0.69 -14.35 -7.07
CA ALA A 142 0.38 -13.74 -6.28
C ALA A 142 1.43 -13.09 -7.20
N ILE A 143 1.64 -11.79 -7.05
CA ILE A 143 2.73 -11.07 -7.71
C ILE A 143 3.93 -11.12 -6.78
N GLY A 144 5.10 -11.49 -7.28
CA GLY A 144 6.31 -11.65 -6.47
C GLY A 144 6.60 -13.09 -6.01
N GLN A 145 5.65 -14.00 -6.22
CA GLN A 145 5.77 -15.44 -5.95
C GLN A 145 5.15 -16.25 -7.09
N GLU A 146 5.59 -17.50 -7.24
CA GLU A 146 5.13 -18.40 -8.31
C GLU A 146 3.66 -18.83 -8.15
N ASP A 147 3.16 -18.79 -6.91
CA ASP A 147 1.77 -19.12 -6.56
C ASP A 147 1.33 -18.42 -5.28
N THR A 148 0.06 -18.61 -4.90
CA THR A 148 -0.53 -18.02 -3.69
C THR A 148 -0.18 -18.74 -2.39
N ASN A 149 0.52 -19.88 -2.46
CA ASN A 149 0.89 -20.69 -1.30
C ASN A 149 2.37 -20.57 -0.94
N THR A 150 3.16 -19.92 -1.78
CA THR A 150 4.59 -19.70 -1.57
C THR A 150 4.84 -18.36 -0.90
N GLU A 151 5.66 -18.34 0.14
CA GLU A 151 6.11 -17.13 0.84
C GLU A 151 7.60 -17.21 1.16
N VAL A 152 8.40 -17.43 0.14
CA VAL A 152 9.85 -17.51 0.28
C VAL A 152 10.51 -16.27 -0.33
N LEU A 153 11.58 -15.82 0.27
CA LEU A 153 12.41 -14.82 -0.36
C LEU A 153 13.07 -15.44 -1.60
N LEU A 154 12.55 -15.09 -2.78
CA LEU A 154 13.12 -15.56 -4.04
C LEU A 154 14.57 -15.09 -4.18
N PRO A 155 15.47 -15.97 -4.67
CA PRO A 155 16.87 -15.61 -4.85
C PRO A 155 17.03 -14.57 -5.96
N GLY A 156 17.89 -13.60 -5.70
CA GLY A 156 18.23 -12.58 -6.70
C GLY A 156 17.21 -11.44 -6.79
N ARG A 157 17.55 -10.48 -7.62
CA ARG A 157 16.71 -9.36 -7.99
C ARG A 157 16.41 -9.48 -9.47
N ASN A 158 15.15 -9.57 -9.79
CA ASN A 158 14.65 -9.68 -11.15
C ASN A 158 13.28 -8.99 -11.25
N ALA A 159 12.64 -9.06 -12.41
CA ALA A 159 11.35 -8.43 -12.62
C ALA A 159 10.17 -9.11 -11.90
N SER A 160 10.32 -10.37 -11.48
CA SER A 160 9.23 -11.16 -10.86
C SER A 160 9.36 -11.32 -9.35
N ALA A 161 10.48 -10.90 -8.73
CA ALA A 161 10.72 -11.08 -7.32
C ALA A 161 10.48 -9.79 -6.54
N LEU A 162 9.76 -9.88 -5.42
CA LEU A 162 9.57 -8.81 -4.45
C LEU A 162 10.32 -9.12 -3.15
N LYS A 163 10.66 -8.07 -2.41
CA LYS A 163 11.25 -8.19 -1.08
C LYS A 163 10.64 -7.20 -0.10
N LEU A 164 9.82 -7.72 0.79
CA LEU A 164 9.12 -6.93 1.81
C LEU A 164 8.43 -5.68 1.20
N PRO A 165 7.47 -5.87 0.27
CA PRO A 165 6.73 -4.76 -0.31
C PRO A 165 5.88 -4.06 0.76
N MET A 166 5.74 -2.74 0.70
CA MET A 166 5.01 -1.99 1.73
C MET A 166 3.85 -1.16 1.20
N ALA A 167 3.86 -0.77 -0.06
CA ALA A 167 2.78 0.01 -0.65
C ALA A 167 2.41 -0.46 -2.04
N VAL A 168 1.15 -0.27 -2.38
CA VAL A 168 0.57 -0.58 -3.69
C VAL A 168 -0.31 0.57 -4.17
N GLU A 169 -0.22 0.92 -5.45
CA GLU A 169 -1.08 1.90 -6.10
C GLU A 169 -1.57 1.39 -7.44
N TYR A 170 -2.86 1.53 -7.72
CA TYR A 170 -3.45 1.07 -8.98
C TYR A 170 -3.88 2.23 -9.87
N ASP A 171 -3.35 2.24 -11.07
CA ASP A 171 -3.72 3.15 -12.15
C ASP A 171 -4.79 2.48 -13.04
N SER A 172 -6.05 2.82 -12.80
CA SER A 172 -7.18 2.29 -13.59
C SER A 172 -7.15 2.76 -15.04
N SER A 173 -6.58 3.94 -15.31
CA SER A 173 -6.55 4.51 -16.68
C SER A 173 -5.73 3.67 -17.65
N TYR A 174 -4.65 3.07 -17.16
CA TYR A 174 -3.73 2.26 -17.97
C TYR A 174 -3.54 0.84 -17.44
N LYS A 175 -4.39 0.43 -16.48
CA LYS A 175 -4.40 -0.92 -15.88
C LYS A 175 -3.02 -1.34 -15.38
N ARG A 176 -2.39 -0.48 -14.59
CA ARG A 176 -1.04 -0.73 -14.04
C ARG A 176 -1.07 -0.76 -12.52
N LEU A 177 -0.40 -1.74 -11.95
CA LEU A 177 -0.14 -1.80 -10.52
C LEU A 177 1.30 -1.38 -10.24
N PHE A 178 1.47 -0.39 -9.39
CA PHE A 178 2.76 0.02 -8.85
C PHE A 178 2.96 -0.61 -7.48
N VAL A 179 4.11 -1.23 -7.27
CA VAL A 179 4.46 -1.89 -6.02
C VAL A 179 5.77 -1.31 -5.49
N ALA A 180 5.73 -0.73 -4.29
CA ALA A 180 6.95 -0.34 -3.59
C ALA A 180 7.66 -1.60 -3.06
N ASP A 181 8.64 -2.08 -3.79
CA ASP A 181 9.52 -3.19 -3.46
C ASP A 181 10.62 -2.69 -2.50
N THR A 182 10.18 -2.43 -1.27
CA THR A 182 10.84 -1.55 -0.30
C THR A 182 12.26 -1.98 0.03
N TRP A 183 12.50 -3.27 0.25
CA TRP A 183 13.85 -3.75 0.60
C TRP A 183 14.78 -3.91 -0.62
N ASN A 184 14.28 -3.66 -1.79
CA ASN A 184 15.07 -3.53 -3.01
C ASN A 184 15.20 -2.06 -3.45
N ASN A 185 14.69 -1.09 -2.66
CA ASN A 185 14.76 0.35 -2.95
C ASN A 185 14.30 0.71 -4.35
N ARG A 186 13.14 0.15 -4.78
CA ARG A 186 12.60 0.36 -6.11
C ARG A 186 11.08 0.32 -6.10
N VAL A 187 10.48 0.87 -7.13
CA VAL A 187 9.07 0.64 -7.47
C VAL A 187 9.02 -0.21 -8.73
N LEU A 188 8.20 -1.24 -8.71
CA LEU A 188 7.91 -2.08 -9.88
C LEU A 188 6.52 -1.76 -10.42
N ALA A 189 6.40 -1.68 -11.75
CA ALA A 189 5.12 -1.52 -12.45
C ALA A 189 4.75 -2.81 -13.16
N PHE A 190 3.52 -3.28 -12.93
CA PHE A 190 2.98 -4.51 -13.51
C PHE A 190 1.79 -4.19 -14.42
N ASP A 191 1.68 -4.90 -15.54
CA ASP A 191 0.53 -4.82 -16.43
C ASP A 191 -0.64 -5.65 -15.87
N MET A 192 -1.72 -4.98 -15.49
CA MET A 192 -2.91 -5.61 -14.93
C MET A 192 -4.04 -5.76 -15.96
N THR A 193 -3.74 -5.70 -17.25
CA THR A 193 -4.74 -5.95 -18.29
C THR A 193 -5.41 -7.31 -18.08
N PRO A 194 -6.75 -7.39 -18.10
CA PRO A 194 -7.45 -8.66 -17.96
C PRO A 194 -6.93 -9.74 -18.93
N GLY A 195 -6.68 -10.94 -18.39
CA GLY A 195 -6.11 -12.06 -19.14
C GLY A 195 -4.58 -12.07 -19.21
N GLN A 196 -3.90 -11.04 -18.69
CA GLN A 196 -2.43 -11.02 -18.56
C GLN A 196 -1.97 -11.29 -17.13
N VAL A 197 -2.90 -11.24 -16.16
CA VAL A 197 -2.57 -11.40 -14.74
C VAL A 197 -2.38 -12.88 -14.41
N GLU A 198 -1.20 -13.20 -13.90
CA GLU A 198 -0.84 -14.54 -13.45
C GLU A 198 0.14 -14.48 -12.26
N SER A 199 0.21 -15.54 -11.48
CA SER A 199 1.19 -15.64 -10.40
C SER A 199 2.61 -15.69 -10.97
N GLY A 200 3.53 -14.98 -10.30
CA GLY A 200 4.93 -14.90 -10.73
C GLY A 200 5.20 -14.03 -11.96
N MET A 201 4.19 -13.30 -12.45
CA MET A 201 4.36 -12.42 -13.61
C MET A 201 5.51 -11.42 -13.40
N ALA A 202 6.13 -11.02 -14.50
CA ALA A 202 7.20 -10.05 -14.50
C ALA A 202 6.67 -8.61 -14.53
N ALA A 203 7.31 -7.72 -13.79
CA ALA A 203 7.10 -6.28 -13.92
C ALA A 203 7.55 -5.80 -15.31
N THR A 204 6.84 -4.82 -15.83
CA THR A 204 7.16 -4.19 -17.12
C THR A 204 8.20 -3.08 -16.97
N HIS A 205 8.20 -2.37 -15.83
CA HIS A 205 9.13 -1.27 -15.57
C HIS A 205 9.64 -1.27 -14.14
N VAL A 206 10.82 -0.67 -13.95
CA VAL A 206 11.41 -0.39 -12.63
C VAL A 206 11.77 1.08 -12.52
N LEU A 207 11.41 1.71 -11.40
CA LEU A 207 11.72 3.08 -11.05
C LEU A 207 12.59 3.11 -9.79
N GLY A 208 13.47 4.11 -9.68
CA GLY A 208 14.36 4.28 -8.54
C GLY A 208 15.57 3.34 -8.51
N GLN A 209 15.73 2.54 -9.57
CA GLN A 209 16.93 1.75 -9.85
C GLN A 209 17.15 1.71 -11.36
N GLU A 210 18.40 1.59 -11.79
CA GLU A 210 18.79 1.59 -13.20
C GLU A 210 18.12 0.46 -14.00
N ASN A 211 18.01 -0.72 -13.38
CA ASN A 211 17.42 -1.90 -13.97
C ASN A 211 16.90 -2.86 -12.88
N PHE A 212 16.25 -3.95 -13.29
CA PHE A 212 15.67 -4.93 -12.37
C PHE A 212 16.68 -5.65 -11.46
N ALA A 213 17.94 -5.69 -11.81
CA ALA A 213 19.00 -6.35 -11.03
C ALA A 213 19.72 -5.38 -10.08
N SER A 214 19.60 -4.07 -10.31
CA SER A 214 20.25 -3.01 -9.53
C SER A 214 19.73 -2.94 -8.11
N TYR A 215 20.60 -2.47 -7.22
CA TYR A 215 20.31 -2.31 -5.80
C TYR A 215 21.25 -1.26 -5.22
N GLU A 216 21.08 -0.05 -5.54
CA GLU A 216 21.89 1.02 -5.01
C GLU A 216 21.08 1.89 -4.06
N VAL A 217 21.72 2.32 -2.99
CA VAL A 217 21.19 3.33 -2.06
C VAL A 217 22.00 4.60 -2.31
N ALA A 218 21.42 5.56 -2.98
CA ALA A 218 22.08 6.79 -3.33
C ALA A 218 21.08 7.95 -3.36
N THR A 219 21.61 9.16 -3.26
CA THR A 219 20.86 10.39 -3.45
C THR A 219 21.04 10.83 -4.90
N ALA A 220 20.09 10.51 -5.76
CA ALA A 220 20.10 10.90 -7.18
C ALA A 220 18.65 10.95 -7.70
N ALA A 221 18.45 11.49 -8.91
CA ALA A 221 17.13 11.58 -9.50
C ALA A 221 16.52 10.20 -9.84
N ASP A 222 17.38 9.25 -10.21
CA ASP A 222 17.03 7.88 -10.60
C ASP A 222 17.12 6.87 -9.45
N ARG A 223 17.26 7.31 -8.19
CA ARG A 223 17.45 6.44 -7.04
C ARG A 223 16.42 6.72 -5.95
N ILE A 224 15.90 5.65 -5.40
CA ILE A 224 14.99 5.65 -4.24
C ILE A 224 15.67 4.98 -3.05
N SER A 225 15.47 5.49 -1.85
CA SER A 225 15.89 4.85 -0.61
C SER A 225 14.77 4.85 0.42
N PHE A 226 14.12 3.72 0.59
CA PHE A 226 12.97 3.57 1.50
C PHE A 226 13.33 3.40 2.99
N GLY A 227 14.58 3.44 3.36
CA GLY A 227 14.93 3.38 4.78
C GLY A 227 15.21 2.00 5.33
N THR A 228 15.79 1.13 4.54
CA THR A 228 16.07 -0.26 4.94
C THR A 228 17.42 -0.48 5.64
N ARG A 229 18.14 0.59 5.98
CA ARG A 229 19.52 0.50 6.49
C ARG A 229 19.72 -0.13 7.86
N ASN A 230 18.70 -0.36 8.63
CA ASN A 230 18.90 -1.07 9.89
C ASN A 230 18.88 -2.57 9.66
N ALA A 231 20.07 -3.20 9.73
CA ALA A 231 20.29 -4.64 9.61
C ALA A 231 19.50 -5.50 10.63
N ARG A 232 18.68 -4.87 11.45
CA ARG A 232 17.75 -5.51 12.39
C ARG A 232 16.29 -5.30 12.03
N GLY A 233 16.01 -4.72 10.85
CA GLY A 233 14.76 -4.78 10.08
C GLY A 233 13.44 -4.44 10.76
N ILE A 234 13.36 -4.39 12.05
CA ILE A 234 12.13 -4.20 12.83
C ILE A 234 12.52 -3.56 14.15
N GLY A 235 12.97 -2.33 14.09
CA GLY A 235 13.02 -1.54 15.32
C GLY A 235 11.67 -0.82 15.51
N PRO A 236 11.23 -0.59 16.76
CA PRO A 236 10.03 0.21 17.03
C PRO A 236 10.14 1.66 16.56
N ALA A 237 11.25 2.01 15.99
CA ALA A 237 11.53 3.34 15.45
C ALA A 237 11.62 3.34 13.92
N GLY A 238 11.18 2.18 13.25
CA GLY A 238 11.63 2.32 12.03
C GLY A 238 11.20 1.92 10.71
N GLY A 239 10.54 0.89 10.59
CA GLY A 239 10.02 0.51 9.27
C GLY A 239 8.95 1.51 8.83
N ARG A 240 9.37 2.59 8.19
CA ARG A 240 8.40 3.52 7.64
C ARG A 240 7.82 2.95 6.40
N PRO A 241 6.51 3.07 6.21
CA PRO A 241 5.90 2.63 4.99
C PRO A 241 6.53 3.42 3.85
N ALA A 242 7.02 2.71 2.84
CA ALA A 242 7.20 3.31 1.55
C ALA A 242 5.80 3.74 1.11
N ALA A 243 5.58 5.04 0.96
CA ALA A 243 4.29 5.53 0.53
C ALA A 243 4.36 5.97 -0.93
N MET A 244 3.27 5.81 -1.61
CA MET A 244 3.08 6.27 -2.99
C MET A 244 1.73 6.98 -3.11
N ALA A 245 1.62 7.88 -4.07
CA ALA A 245 0.36 8.46 -4.49
C ALA A 245 0.37 8.68 -6.00
N LEU A 246 -0.76 8.40 -6.66
CA LEU A 246 -0.93 8.61 -8.09
C LEU A 246 -1.71 9.89 -8.38
N ASP A 247 -1.15 10.74 -9.22
CA ASP A 247 -1.88 11.78 -9.95
C ASP A 247 -2.32 11.19 -11.30
N LYS A 248 -3.54 10.71 -11.35
CA LYS A 248 -4.09 10.06 -12.54
C LYS A 248 -4.35 11.06 -13.67
N VAL A 249 -4.56 12.33 -13.34
CA VAL A 249 -4.83 13.39 -14.32
C VAL A 249 -3.58 13.72 -15.12
N ASN A 250 -2.45 13.93 -14.43
CA ASN A 250 -1.18 14.30 -15.08
C ASN A 250 -0.23 13.12 -15.27
N GLN A 251 -0.67 11.92 -14.92
CA GLN A 251 0.11 10.69 -15.02
C GLN A 251 1.47 10.82 -14.31
N ARG A 252 1.42 11.12 -13.01
CA ARG A 252 2.61 11.24 -12.14
C ARG A 252 2.50 10.30 -10.96
N LEU A 253 3.61 9.66 -10.61
CA LEU A 253 3.75 8.90 -9.37
C LEU A 253 4.61 9.67 -8.38
N PHE A 254 4.06 9.96 -7.23
CA PHE A 254 4.77 10.48 -6.09
C PHE A 254 5.27 9.31 -5.24
N VAL A 255 6.55 9.31 -4.89
CA VAL A 255 7.19 8.24 -4.12
C VAL A 255 7.91 8.85 -2.92
N ALA A 256 7.52 8.45 -1.71
CA ALA A 256 8.22 8.86 -0.50
C ALA A 256 9.60 8.20 -0.43
N ASP A 257 10.64 9.00 -0.65
CA ASP A 257 12.04 8.59 -0.54
C ASP A 257 12.55 8.94 0.88
N GLY A 258 12.09 8.14 1.85
CA GLY A 258 12.13 8.46 3.27
C GLY A 258 13.54 8.71 3.82
N GLU A 259 14.53 7.88 3.50
CA GLU A 259 15.92 8.08 3.94
C GLU A 259 16.55 9.36 3.41
N ASN A 260 16.06 9.84 2.28
CA ASN A 260 16.54 11.07 1.65
C ASN A 260 15.66 12.29 1.98
N ASN A 261 14.70 12.15 2.90
CA ASN A 261 13.86 13.26 3.38
C ASN A 261 13.18 14.03 2.24
N ARG A 262 12.63 13.30 1.24
CA ARG A 262 12.05 13.89 0.03
C ARG A 262 10.93 13.02 -0.55
N VAL A 263 10.14 13.60 -1.42
CA VAL A 263 9.24 12.89 -2.33
C VAL A 263 9.77 13.07 -3.76
N LEU A 264 9.98 11.97 -4.46
CA LEU A 264 10.32 11.96 -5.88
C LEU A 264 9.05 11.87 -6.72
N ILE A 265 9.05 12.54 -7.88
CA ILE A 265 7.95 12.56 -8.83
C ILE A 265 8.45 11.90 -10.12
N PHE A 266 7.79 10.82 -10.52
CA PHE A 266 8.07 10.11 -11.77
C PHE A 266 6.97 10.35 -12.80
N ASP A 267 7.37 10.45 -14.08
CA ASP A 267 6.43 10.48 -15.20
C ASP A 267 5.91 9.05 -15.45
N MET A 268 4.59 8.89 -15.40
CA MET A 268 3.92 7.61 -15.57
C MET A 268 3.14 7.51 -16.88
N HIS A 269 3.24 8.52 -17.75
CA HIS A 269 2.56 8.46 -19.04
C HIS A 269 3.02 7.21 -19.82
N PRO A 270 2.11 6.41 -20.40
CA PRO A 270 2.46 5.12 -21.01
C PRO A 270 3.52 5.21 -22.12
N ASP A 271 3.56 6.34 -22.83
CA ASP A 271 4.54 6.55 -23.91
C ASP A 271 5.90 7.08 -23.41
N ARG A 272 6.04 7.35 -22.11
CA ARG A 272 7.25 7.98 -21.55
C ARG A 272 7.83 7.26 -20.35
N ILE A 273 7.06 6.33 -19.75
CA ILE A 273 7.58 5.52 -18.64
C ILE A 273 8.69 4.61 -19.16
N GLU A 274 9.86 4.69 -18.54
CA GLU A 274 11.02 3.88 -18.88
C GLU A 274 11.66 3.31 -17.60
N SER A 275 12.22 2.10 -17.70
CA SER A 275 13.01 1.54 -16.61
C SER A 275 14.28 2.34 -16.41
N GLY A 276 14.58 2.69 -15.16
CA GLY A 276 15.75 3.49 -14.82
C GLY A 276 15.59 4.99 -15.09
N ALA A 277 14.38 5.45 -15.46
CA ALA A 277 14.13 6.87 -15.70
C ALA A 277 14.42 7.74 -14.46
N ASP A 278 14.92 8.94 -14.70
CA ASP A 278 15.04 9.96 -13.68
C ASP A 278 13.67 10.47 -13.23
N ALA A 279 13.57 10.80 -11.94
CA ALA A 279 12.43 11.57 -11.44
C ALA A 279 12.38 12.94 -12.13
N ILE A 280 11.18 13.39 -12.48
CA ILE A 280 10.94 14.69 -13.13
C ILE A 280 10.79 15.84 -12.14
N GLY A 281 10.74 15.54 -10.84
CA GLY A 281 10.63 16.56 -9.79
C GLY A 281 10.92 15.99 -8.41
N VAL A 282 11.19 16.89 -7.48
CA VAL A 282 11.46 16.60 -6.07
C VAL A 282 10.73 17.59 -5.17
N ILE A 283 10.15 17.06 -4.06
CA ILE A 283 9.54 17.86 -3.00
C ILE A 283 10.28 17.59 -1.69
N GLY A 284 10.48 18.62 -0.87
CA GLY A 284 11.16 18.52 0.42
C GLY A 284 12.67 18.67 0.39
N GLN A 285 13.24 18.83 -0.81
CA GLN A 285 14.65 19.16 -1.02
C GLN A 285 14.79 20.20 -2.15
N ASN A 286 15.92 20.90 -2.19
CA ASN A 286 16.18 21.91 -3.21
C ASN A 286 16.61 21.32 -4.57
N ASP A 287 17.08 20.08 -4.56
CA ASP A 287 17.58 19.35 -5.72
C ASP A 287 17.53 17.84 -5.47
N PHE A 288 17.93 17.05 -6.47
CA PHE A 288 17.92 15.58 -6.39
C PHE A 288 19.08 14.96 -5.60
N VAL A 289 20.06 15.73 -5.15
CA VAL A 289 21.22 15.21 -4.42
C VAL A 289 21.24 15.62 -2.94
N SER A 290 20.44 16.60 -2.56
CA SER A 290 20.27 17.02 -1.17
C SER A 290 19.38 16.03 -0.41
N ASN A 291 19.69 15.83 0.88
CA ASN A 291 18.90 14.95 1.77
C ASN A 291 18.85 15.47 3.21
N ASP A 292 19.09 16.76 3.43
CA ASP A 292 19.08 17.36 4.77
C ASP A 292 17.68 17.28 5.39
N PRO A 293 17.54 16.76 6.62
CA PRO A 293 16.28 16.84 7.34
C PRO A 293 15.94 18.29 7.68
N GLY A 294 14.67 18.61 7.79
CA GLY A 294 14.27 19.96 8.17
C GLY A 294 12.77 20.16 8.25
N LEU A 295 12.36 21.32 8.75
CA LEU A 295 10.98 21.76 8.90
C LEU A 295 10.83 23.15 8.33
N SER A 296 10.36 23.25 7.10
CA SER A 296 10.05 24.53 6.45
C SER A 296 8.99 24.32 5.37
N ALA A 297 8.61 25.38 4.68
CA ALA A 297 7.71 25.27 3.53
C ALA A 297 8.29 24.43 2.36
N SER A 298 9.61 24.22 2.34
CA SER A 298 10.32 23.50 1.27
C SER A 298 11.16 22.33 1.76
N LYS A 299 11.16 22.03 3.07
CA LYS A 299 11.90 20.91 3.65
C LYS A 299 11.06 20.17 4.66
N PHE A 300 11.16 18.83 4.66
CA PHE A 300 10.58 17.98 5.67
C PHE A 300 11.52 16.83 6.03
N THR A 301 11.18 16.11 7.05
CA THR A 301 11.93 14.95 7.51
C THR A 301 11.05 13.72 7.39
N LEU A 302 11.55 12.71 6.70
CA LEU A 302 10.99 11.37 6.67
C LEU A 302 9.49 11.37 6.32
N PRO A 303 9.13 11.68 5.06
CA PRO A 303 7.73 11.64 4.62
C PRO A 303 7.11 10.26 4.89
N GLY A 304 5.92 10.27 5.43
CA GLY A 304 5.10 9.10 5.71
C GLY A 304 4.10 8.82 4.58
N ASP A 305 2.84 8.62 4.94
CA ASP A 305 1.79 8.34 3.97
C ASP A 305 1.46 9.55 3.10
N MET A 306 0.90 9.28 1.93
CA MET A 306 0.53 10.31 0.96
C MET A 306 -0.81 10.00 0.32
N VAL A 307 -1.57 11.07 0.05
CA VAL A 307 -2.80 10.95 -0.72
C VAL A 307 -2.89 12.10 -1.74
N MET A 308 -3.34 11.78 -2.94
CA MET A 308 -3.58 12.75 -4.00
C MET A 308 -5.06 13.10 -4.09
N ASP A 309 -5.37 14.38 -4.01
CA ASP A 309 -6.65 14.96 -4.37
C ASP A 309 -6.60 15.33 -5.85
N ASP A 310 -7.05 14.43 -6.70
CA ASP A 310 -7.04 14.61 -8.16
C ASP A 310 -7.92 15.76 -8.61
N GLU A 311 -9.03 16.05 -7.90
CA GLU A 311 -9.95 17.13 -8.27
C GLU A 311 -9.31 18.51 -8.09
N ASN A 312 -8.65 18.74 -6.96
CA ASN A 312 -8.01 20.02 -6.62
C ASN A 312 -6.52 20.04 -6.92
N GLN A 313 -5.95 18.95 -7.43
CA GLN A 313 -4.53 18.77 -7.74
C GLN A 313 -3.62 19.07 -6.53
N ARG A 314 -3.95 18.46 -5.39
CA ARG A 314 -3.22 18.62 -4.13
C ARG A 314 -2.67 17.28 -3.66
N LEU A 315 -1.39 17.29 -3.32
CA LEU A 315 -0.76 16.17 -2.63
C LEU A 315 -0.72 16.47 -1.13
N PHE A 316 -1.30 15.60 -0.33
CA PHE A 316 -1.15 15.60 1.12
C PHE A 316 -0.05 14.62 1.50
N VAL A 317 0.88 15.06 2.35
CA VAL A 317 2.02 14.25 2.81
C VAL A 317 2.01 14.22 4.33
N GLU A 318 1.93 13.03 4.90
CA GLU A 318 2.07 12.86 6.34
C GLU A 318 3.54 13.06 6.77
N LEU A 319 3.74 13.77 7.88
CA LEU A 319 5.05 14.00 8.49
C LEU A 319 5.04 13.49 9.94
N PRO A 320 5.19 12.16 10.15
CA PRO A 320 4.83 11.49 11.39
C PRO A 320 5.66 11.84 12.63
N PHE A 321 6.75 12.59 12.48
CA PHE A 321 7.62 13.01 13.59
C PHE A 321 7.65 14.53 13.79
N GLN A 322 6.60 15.18 13.34
CA GLN A 322 6.48 16.62 13.41
C GLN A 322 5.14 16.92 14.11
N ASP A 323 5.21 17.39 15.35
CA ASP A 323 4.04 17.85 16.11
C ASP A 323 3.39 19.07 15.42
N ARG A 324 2.73 18.88 14.30
CA ARG A 324 1.95 19.91 13.60
C ARG A 324 0.70 19.32 12.98
#